data_282c824842f7011aea64694db52bcfb8
#
_entry.id   282c824842f7011aea64694db52bcfb8
#
_cell.length_a   1.000
_cell.length_b   1.000
_cell.length_c   1.000
_cell.angle_alpha   90.00
_cell.angle_beta   90.00
_cell.angle_gamma   90.00
#
_symmetry.space_group_name_H-M   'P 1'
#
loop_
_entity.id
_entity.type
_entity.pdbx_description
1 polymer ?
#
loop_
_entity_poly.entity_id
_entity_poly.type
_entity_poly.pdbx_seq_one_letter_code
_entity_poly.pdbx_strand_id
1 'polypeptide(L)'
;MKPTRKQFSRALYDAYDAPAKDTLVKYLESAGHEITNTDENYYVDVVSTKKDYTYFNEAEVKLAWSGDWPTDWKDIRIPERKGRLLEKYEGEKGVLNFYIFRKDMKQAWRIKDTSLTPDRLREAHGRNILKGEQFYHIPYTEAELVNL
;
A
#
# COMPACT_ATOMS: atom_id res chain seq x y z
N MET A 1 -4.25 10.54 24.83
CA MET A 1 -4.66 9.41 23.97
C MET A 1 -3.42 8.69 23.45
N LYS A 2 -3.40 7.38 23.56
CA LYS A 2 -2.26 6.61 23.03
C LYS A 2 -2.37 6.51 21.51
N PRO A 3 -1.25 6.64 20.78
CA PRO A 3 -1.27 6.41 19.33
C PRO A 3 -1.62 4.96 19.02
N THR A 4 -2.39 4.74 17.96
CA THR A 4 -2.82 3.41 17.52
C THR A 4 -1.99 2.88 16.35
N ARG A 5 -0.87 3.52 16.05
CA ARG A 5 0.02 3.14 14.96
C ARG A 5 1.46 3.08 15.43
N LYS A 6 2.27 2.32 14.71
CA LYS A 6 3.70 2.24 14.98
C LYS A 6 4.38 3.59 14.77
N GLN A 7 5.40 3.84 15.56
CA GLN A 7 6.27 4.97 15.33
C GLN A 7 7.12 4.72 14.08
N PHE A 8 7.48 5.80 13.41
CA PHE A 8 8.37 5.75 12.26
C PHE A 8 9.75 5.20 12.66
N SER A 9 10.28 4.29 11.86
CA SER A 9 11.64 3.75 12.02
C SER A 9 12.43 3.99 10.74
N ARG A 10 13.50 4.79 10.82
CA ARG A 10 14.35 5.07 9.65
C ARG A 10 15.02 3.81 9.13
N ALA A 11 15.44 2.93 10.04
CA ALA A 11 16.09 1.67 9.65
C ALA A 11 15.15 0.78 8.83
N LEU A 12 13.89 0.64 9.25
CA LEU A 12 12.90 -0.14 8.50
C LEU A 12 12.53 0.54 7.18
N TYR A 13 12.42 1.86 7.18
CA TYR A 13 12.16 2.61 5.95
C TYR A 13 13.25 2.34 4.92
N ASP A 14 14.53 2.49 5.29
CA ASP A 14 15.65 2.31 4.38
C ASP A 14 15.77 0.85 3.92
N ALA A 15 15.43 -0.11 4.78
CA ALA A 15 15.55 -1.53 4.46
C ALA A 15 14.42 -2.04 3.56
N TYR A 16 13.22 -1.47 3.66
CA TYR A 16 12.03 -2.02 3.00
C TYR A 16 11.23 -0.99 2.21
N ASP A 17 10.87 0.14 2.80
CA ASP A 17 9.98 1.09 2.14
C ASP A 17 10.64 1.78 0.95
N ALA A 18 11.89 2.18 1.10
CA ALA A 18 12.62 2.81 0.00
C ALA A 18 12.86 1.84 -1.16
N PRO A 19 13.28 0.58 -0.93
CA PRO A 19 13.38 -0.41 -2.01
C PRO A 19 12.03 -0.72 -2.67
N ALA A 20 10.94 -0.77 -1.90
CA ALA A 20 9.60 -0.98 -2.44
C ALA A 20 9.20 0.16 -3.36
N LYS A 21 9.46 1.39 -2.95
CA LYS A 21 9.20 2.58 -3.76
C LYS A 21 9.98 2.54 -5.08
N ASP A 22 11.27 2.18 -5.02
CA ASP A 22 12.11 2.06 -6.22
C ASP A 22 11.58 0.96 -7.15
N THR A 23 11.18 -0.17 -6.59
CA THR A 23 10.60 -1.28 -7.36
C THR A 23 9.28 -0.86 -8.01
N LEU A 24 8.45 -0.12 -7.28
CA LEU A 24 7.19 0.39 -7.80
C LEU A 24 7.43 1.34 -8.97
N VAL A 25 8.39 2.24 -8.88
CA VAL A 25 8.75 3.15 -9.97
C VAL A 25 9.12 2.37 -11.22
N LYS A 26 9.99 1.37 -11.08
CA LYS A 26 10.42 0.54 -12.22
C LYS A 26 9.25 -0.22 -12.84
N TYR A 27 8.37 -0.77 -12.01
CA TYR A 27 7.18 -1.47 -12.48
C TYR A 27 6.27 -0.52 -13.27
N LEU A 28 5.96 0.65 -12.72
CA LEU A 28 5.10 1.63 -13.36
C LEU A 28 5.68 2.08 -14.70
N GLU A 29 6.98 2.36 -14.75
CA GLU A 29 7.66 2.73 -16.00
C GLU A 29 7.56 1.60 -17.03
N SER A 30 7.75 0.34 -16.62
CA SER A 30 7.62 -0.80 -17.51
C SER A 30 6.17 -0.98 -18.02
N ALA A 31 5.20 -0.52 -17.26
CA ALA A 31 3.78 -0.56 -17.63
C ALA A 31 3.34 0.67 -18.43
N GLY A 32 4.28 1.55 -18.80
CA GLY A 32 4.00 2.70 -19.64
C GLY A 32 3.67 3.99 -18.89
N HIS A 33 3.88 4.03 -17.58
CA HIS A 33 3.66 5.26 -16.81
C HIS A 33 4.85 6.21 -16.89
N GLU A 34 4.56 7.51 -16.88
CA GLU A 34 5.55 8.54 -16.65
C GLU A 34 5.51 8.92 -15.17
N ILE A 35 6.66 8.91 -14.51
CA ILE A 35 6.77 9.22 -13.08
C ILE A 35 6.90 10.74 -12.93
N THR A 36 5.97 11.35 -12.18
CA THR A 36 5.92 12.80 -12.02
C THR A 36 6.31 13.27 -10.63
N ASN A 37 6.22 12.42 -9.60
CA ASN A 37 6.63 12.79 -8.25
C ASN A 37 6.99 11.55 -7.43
N THR A 38 8.15 11.60 -6.76
CA THR A 38 8.61 10.55 -5.84
C THR A 38 9.12 11.16 -4.54
N ASP A 39 8.75 12.42 -4.23
CA ASP A 39 9.21 13.12 -3.05
C ASP A 39 8.78 12.38 -1.78
N GLU A 40 9.74 12.09 -0.90
CA GLU A 40 9.54 11.39 0.37
C GLU A 40 8.52 12.11 1.28
N ASN A 41 8.42 13.43 1.15
CA ASN A 41 7.51 14.23 1.98
C ASN A 41 6.15 14.49 1.31
N TYR A 42 5.89 13.89 0.17
CA TYR A 42 4.60 14.03 -0.51
C TYR A 42 3.55 13.12 0.12
N TYR A 43 2.29 13.33 -0.22
CA TYR A 43 1.15 12.60 0.37
C TYR A 43 1.15 11.12 0.03
N VAL A 44 1.58 10.75 -1.18
CA VAL A 44 1.73 9.36 -1.61
C VAL A 44 3.16 9.11 -2.05
N ASP A 45 3.54 7.84 -2.10
CA ASP A 45 4.91 7.46 -2.44
C ASP A 45 5.30 7.80 -3.87
N VAL A 46 4.42 7.54 -4.82
CA VAL A 46 4.69 7.75 -6.25
C VAL A 46 3.47 8.33 -6.94
N VAL A 47 3.66 9.41 -7.68
CA VAL A 47 2.65 9.93 -8.60
C VAL A 47 3.12 9.65 -10.01
N SER A 48 2.22 9.11 -10.83
CA SER A 48 2.53 8.78 -12.24
C SER A 48 1.36 9.15 -13.14
N THR A 49 1.65 9.29 -14.43
CA THR A 49 0.62 9.54 -15.43
C THR A 49 0.72 8.49 -16.53
N LYS A 50 -0.43 8.10 -17.06
CA LYS A 50 -0.52 7.23 -18.21
C LYS A 50 -1.78 7.61 -18.98
N LYS A 51 -1.64 7.95 -20.26
CA LYS A 51 -2.75 8.49 -21.05
C LYS A 51 -3.29 9.75 -20.36
N ASP A 52 -4.61 9.82 -20.13
CA ASP A 52 -5.26 10.99 -19.55
C ASP A 52 -5.47 10.87 -18.04
N TYR A 53 -4.89 9.85 -17.40
CA TYR A 53 -5.09 9.59 -15.98
C TYR A 53 -3.85 9.89 -15.18
N THR A 54 -4.07 10.42 -13.98
CA THR A 54 -3.04 10.55 -12.95
C THR A 54 -3.24 9.42 -11.95
N TYR A 55 -2.15 8.73 -11.61
CA TYR A 55 -2.17 7.63 -10.66
C TYR A 55 -1.43 8.04 -9.39
N PHE A 56 -2.12 7.89 -8.27
CA PHE A 56 -1.56 8.11 -6.94
C PHE A 56 -1.30 6.73 -6.35
N ASN A 57 -0.03 6.42 -6.10
CA ASN A 57 0.39 5.07 -5.76
C ASN A 57 1.07 5.07 -4.39
N GLU A 58 0.54 4.25 -3.48
CA GLU A 58 1.06 4.08 -2.13
C GLU A 58 1.66 2.70 -2.01
N ALA A 59 2.86 2.59 -1.44
CA ALA A 59 3.56 1.33 -1.27
C ALA A 59 3.68 0.97 0.21
N GLU A 60 3.50 -0.31 0.53
CA GLU A 60 3.71 -0.85 1.86
C GLU A 60 4.31 -2.25 1.74
N VAL A 61 5.20 -2.61 2.65
CA VAL A 61 5.81 -3.95 2.66
C VAL A 61 5.20 -4.77 3.78
N LYS A 62 4.71 -5.96 3.44
CA LYS A 62 4.23 -6.92 4.43
C LYS A 62 5.37 -7.86 4.79
N LEU A 63 6.01 -7.59 5.91
CA LEU A 63 7.21 -8.32 6.34
C LEU A 63 6.96 -9.81 6.61
N ALA A 64 5.74 -10.17 6.95
CA ALA A 64 5.36 -11.57 7.18
C ALA A 64 5.17 -12.36 5.88
N TRP A 65 5.13 -11.70 4.74
CA TRP A 65 4.94 -12.33 3.44
C TRP A 65 6.30 -12.54 2.77
N SER A 66 6.86 -13.75 2.89
CA SER A 66 8.21 -14.06 2.41
C SER A 66 8.28 -15.10 1.30
N GLY A 67 7.18 -15.73 0.96
CA GLY A 67 7.09 -16.73 -0.12
C GLY A 67 5.75 -16.63 -0.78
N ASP A 68 5.19 -17.75 -1.23
CA ASP A 68 3.85 -17.74 -1.78
C ASP A 68 2.85 -17.22 -0.75
N TRP A 69 1.82 -16.53 -1.22
CA TRP A 69 0.76 -16.04 -0.35
C TRP A 69 0.08 -17.22 0.33
N PRO A 70 0.05 -17.27 1.67
CA PRO A 70 -0.55 -18.41 2.38
C PRO A 70 -2.04 -18.58 2.04
N THR A 71 -2.45 -19.83 1.84
CA THR A 71 -3.83 -20.14 1.43
C THR A 71 -4.87 -19.80 2.48
N ASP A 72 -4.48 -19.74 3.75
CA ASP A 72 -5.36 -19.38 4.86
C ASP A 72 -5.44 -17.87 5.11
N TRP A 73 -4.61 -17.07 4.45
CA TRP A 73 -4.70 -15.61 4.52
C TRP A 73 -5.76 -15.13 3.53
N LYS A 74 -7.00 -15.00 4.02
CA LYS A 74 -8.13 -14.62 3.16
C LYS A 74 -8.19 -13.13 2.87
N ASP A 75 -7.61 -12.31 3.76
CA ASP A 75 -7.67 -10.85 3.65
C ASP A 75 -6.28 -10.24 3.58
N ILE A 76 -6.20 -9.13 2.83
CA ILE A 76 -5.05 -8.24 2.83
C ILE A 76 -5.40 -7.08 3.76
N ARG A 77 -4.46 -6.71 4.65
CA ARG A 77 -4.70 -5.65 5.65
C ARG A 77 -4.00 -4.36 5.24
N ILE A 78 -4.76 -3.26 5.25
CA ILE A 78 -4.22 -1.92 5.04
C ILE A 78 -4.56 -1.08 6.26
N PRO A 79 -3.56 -0.42 6.90
CA PRO A 79 -3.81 0.36 8.11
C PRO A 79 -4.85 1.46 7.91
N GLU A 80 -5.70 1.68 8.91
CA GLU A 80 -6.73 2.72 8.88
C GLU A 80 -6.15 4.10 8.58
N ARG A 81 -4.94 4.40 9.07
CA ARG A 81 -4.29 5.69 8.82
C ARG A 81 -4.14 6.03 7.34
N LYS A 82 -4.15 5.03 6.47
CA LYS A 82 -4.13 5.24 5.02
C LYS A 82 -5.45 5.81 4.49
N GLY A 83 -6.50 5.79 5.31
CA GLY A 83 -7.80 6.38 4.97
C GLY A 83 -7.73 7.88 4.68
N ARG A 84 -6.73 8.58 5.22
CA ARG A 84 -6.53 10.01 4.91
C ARG A 84 -6.32 10.25 3.41
N LEU A 85 -5.78 9.25 2.71
CA LEU A 85 -5.56 9.35 1.27
C LEU A 85 -6.87 9.23 0.50
N LEU A 86 -7.82 8.46 1.02
CA LEU A 86 -9.15 8.35 0.41
C LEU A 86 -9.85 9.71 0.40
N GLU A 87 -9.78 10.44 1.51
CA GLU A 87 -10.36 11.78 1.62
C GLU A 87 -9.59 12.79 0.76
N LYS A 88 -8.25 12.72 0.80
CA LYS A 88 -7.38 13.65 0.07
C LYS A 88 -7.63 13.59 -1.43
N TYR A 89 -7.87 12.42 -1.98
CA TYR A 89 -8.02 12.23 -3.42
C TYR A 89 -9.46 11.99 -3.85
N GLU A 90 -10.40 12.15 -2.93
CA GLU A 90 -11.83 12.07 -3.26
C GLU A 90 -12.19 13.15 -4.28
N GLY A 91 -12.85 12.75 -5.36
CA GLY A 91 -13.26 13.67 -6.42
C GLY A 91 -12.14 14.09 -7.37
N GLU A 92 -10.90 13.71 -7.11
CA GLU A 92 -9.81 14.00 -8.03
C GLU A 92 -9.94 13.17 -9.31
N LYS A 93 -9.51 13.77 -10.43
CA LYS A 93 -9.46 13.04 -11.70
C LYS A 93 -8.22 12.15 -11.71
N GLY A 94 -8.30 11.03 -11.01
CA GLY A 94 -7.17 10.14 -10.87
C GLY A 94 -7.56 8.80 -10.29
N VAL A 95 -6.57 7.94 -10.14
CA VAL A 95 -6.72 6.61 -9.58
C VAL A 95 -5.78 6.48 -8.39
N LEU A 96 -6.32 6.12 -7.24
CA LEU A 96 -5.53 5.85 -6.04
C LEU A 96 -5.39 4.34 -5.88
N ASN A 97 -4.16 3.85 -5.94
CA ASN A 97 -3.83 2.44 -5.78
C ASN A 97 -2.92 2.21 -4.59
N PHE A 98 -3.13 1.10 -3.90
CA PHE A 98 -2.26 0.64 -2.81
C PHE A 98 -1.54 -0.62 -3.28
N TYR A 99 -0.22 -0.65 -3.08
CA TYR A 99 0.62 -1.80 -3.41
C TYR A 99 1.17 -2.38 -2.12
N ILE A 100 0.86 -3.65 -1.86
CA ILE A 100 1.36 -4.37 -0.69
C ILE A 100 2.40 -5.36 -1.18
N PHE A 101 3.66 -5.08 -0.84
CA PHE A 101 4.81 -5.83 -1.38
C PHE A 101 5.16 -7.04 -0.52
N ARG A 102 5.53 -8.12 -1.21
CA ARG A 102 6.21 -9.22 -0.56
C ARG A 102 7.59 -8.74 -0.09
N LYS A 103 8.08 -9.33 0.99
CA LYS A 103 9.32 -8.88 1.62
C LYS A 103 10.51 -8.82 0.65
N ASP A 104 10.58 -9.72 -0.33
CA ASP A 104 11.66 -9.77 -1.32
C ASP A 104 11.44 -8.88 -2.55
N MET A 105 10.35 -8.13 -2.58
CA MET A 105 9.98 -7.22 -3.68
C MET A 105 9.69 -7.91 -5.02
N LYS A 106 9.46 -9.21 -5.02
CA LYS A 106 9.20 -9.96 -6.26
C LYS A 106 7.74 -10.01 -6.66
N GLN A 107 6.85 -9.75 -5.71
CA GLN A 107 5.41 -9.69 -5.94
C GLN A 107 4.79 -8.60 -5.09
N ALA A 108 3.63 -8.10 -5.56
CA ALA A 108 2.83 -7.16 -4.80
C ALA A 108 1.36 -7.37 -5.10
N TRP A 109 0.51 -7.13 -4.11
CA TRP A 109 -0.93 -6.98 -4.33
C TRP A 109 -1.23 -5.54 -4.70
N ARG A 110 -1.95 -5.34 -5.79
CA ARG A 110 -2.48 -4.02 -6.16
C ARG A 110 -3.94 -3.95 -5.75
N ILE A 111 -4.27 -2.94 -4.96
CA ILE A 111 -5.60 -2.75 -4.40
C ILE A 111 -6.09 -1.36 -4.74
N LYS A 112 -7.30 -1.26 -5.32
CA LYS A 112 -7.91 0.02 -5.63
C LYS A 112 -8.52 0.64 -4.39
N ASP A 113 -8.55 1.96 -4.33
CA ASP A 113 -9.14 2.73 -3.24
C ASP A 113 -10.60 2.34 -2.97
N THR A 114 -11.35 1.99 -4.02
CA THR A 114 -12.75 1.60 -3.88
C THR A 114 -12.97 0.33 -3.06
N SER A 115 -11.92 -0.44 -2.80
CA SER A 115 -11.99 -1.62 -1.94
C SER A 115 -11.84 -1.29 -0.46
N LEU A 116 -11.41 -0.07 -0.12
CA LEU A 116 -11.23 0.38 1.26
C LEU A 116 -12.52 1.05 1.76
N THR A 117 -13.43 0.24 2.28
CA THR A 117 -14.73 0.72 2.74
C THR A 117 -14.82 0.66 4.27
N PRO A 118 -15.59 1.56 4.93
CA PRO A 118 -15.66 1.60 6.40
C PRO A 118 -16.13 0.30 7.05
N ASP A 119 -16.97 -0.48 6.37
CA ASP A 119 -17.46 -1.76 6.89
C ASP A 119 -16.37 -2.83 6.98
N ARG A 120 -15.22 -2.59 6.37
CA ARG A 120 -14.08 -3.51 6.40
C ARG A 120 -13.05 -3.18 7.47
N LEU A 121 -13.27 -2.12 8.23
CA LEU A 121 -12.38 -1.76 9.33
C LEU A 121 -12.58 -2.70 10.51
N ARG A 122 -11.48 -3.30 10.99
CA ARG A 122 -11.48 -4.18 12.16
C ARG A 122 -10.16 -4.05 12.90
N GLU A 123 -10.21 -4.27 14.21
CA GLU A 123 -9.01 -4.37 15.01
C GLU A 123 -8.23 -5.62 14.60
N ALA A 124 -6.93 -5.51 14.52
CA ALA A 124 -6.06 -6.65 14.22
C ALA A 124 -5.04 -6.83 15.34
N HIS A 125 -4.61 -8.07 15.53
CA HIS A 125 -3.66 -8.44 16.56
C HIS A 125 -2.44 -9.10 15.92
N GLY A 126 -1.25 -8.84 16.46
CA GLY A 126 -0.03 -9.44 15.94
C GLY A 126 1.20 -8.85 16.61
N ARG A 127 2.34 -9.50 16.36
CA ARG A 127 3.61 -9.14 16.99
C ARG A 127 3.99 -7.67 16.79
N ASN A 128 3.75 -7.16 15.61
CA ASN A 128 4.17 -5.81 15.21
C ASN A 128 2.98 -4.85 15.08
N ILE A 129 1.85 -5.18 15.70
CA ILE A 129 0.64 -4.38 15.64
C ILE A 129 0.35 -3.83 17.03
N LEU A 130 0.16 -2.50 17.13
CA LEU A 130 -0.22 -1.88 18.39
C LEU A 130 -1.65 -2.26 18.76
N LYS A 131 -1.87 -2.46 20.07
CA LYS A 131 -3.21 -2.80 20.58
C LYS A 131 -4.20 -1.68 20.21
N GLY A 132 -5.33 -2.06 19.64
CA GLY A 132 -6.37 -1.11 19.21
C GLY A 132 -6.19 -0.56 17.80
N GLU A 133 -5.09 -0.90 17.14
CA GLU A 133 -4.88 -0.48 15.75
C GLU A 133 -5.88 -1.18 14.84
N GLN A 134 -6.54 -0.40 13.97
CA GLN A 134 -7.51 -0.93 13.02
C GLN A 134 -6.93 -1.00 11.62
N PHE A 135 -7.46 -1.94 10.85
CA PHE A 135 -7.05 -2.18 9.47
C PHE A 135 -8.28 -2.41 8.61
N TYR A 136 -8.20 -1.97 7.37
CA TYR A 136 -9.13 -2.45 6.34
C TYR A 136 -8.76 -3.89 6.01
N HIS A 137 -9.71 -4.79 6.12
CA HIS A 137 -9.56 -6.20 5.76
C HIS A 137 -10.18 -6.42 4.38
N ILE A 138 -9.35 -6.56 3.38
CA ILE A 138 -9.77 -6.60 1.99
C ILE A 138 -9.58 -8.03 1.47
N PRO A 139 -10.64 -8.69 0.99
CA PRO A 139 -10.49 -10.04 0.42
C PRO A 139 -9.44 -10.02 -0.69
N TYR A 140 -8.49 -10.94 -0.64
CA TYR A 140 -7.42 -10.97 -1.66
C TYR A 140 -7.99 -11.16 -3.08
N THR A 141 -9.19 -11.74 -3.18
CA THR A 141 -9.88 -11.94 -4.47
C THR A 141 -10.27 -10.63 -5.15
N GLU A 142 -10.28 -9.51 -4.42
CA GLU A 142 -10.53 -8.18 -4.99
C GLU A 142 -9.25 -7.46 -5.39
N ALA A 143 -8.09 -8.06 -5.11
CA ALA A 143 -6.81 -7.49 -5.45
C ALA A 143 -6.21 -8.20 -6.66
N GLU A 144 -5.24 -7.55 -7.29
CA GLU A 144 -4.49 -8.12 -8.41
C GLU A 144 -3.08 -8.44 -7.97
N LEU A 145 -2.65 -9.67 -8.18
CA LEU A 145 -1.27 -10.08 -7.88
C LEU A 145 -0.38 -9.65 -9.05
N VAL A 146 0.60 -8.83 -8.73
CA VAL A 146 1.56 -8.29 -9.71
C VAL A 146 2.90 -8.98 -9.51
N ASN A 147 3.48 -9.48 -10.59
CA ASN A 147 4.84 -10.03 -10.60
C ASN A 147 5.82 -8.94 -11.03
N LEU A 148 6.87 -8.80 -10.25
CA LEU A 148 7.82 -7.70 -10.39
C LEU A 148 9.19 -8.16 -10.87
#